data_3d9c795db0ff490a9ab7fd5183fdc06d
#
_entry.id   3d9c795db0ff490a9ab7fd5183fdc06d
#
_cell.length_a   1.000
_cell.length_b   1.000
_cell.length_c   1.000
_cell.angle_alpha   90.00
_cell.angle_beta   90.00
_cell.angle_gamma   90.00
#
_symmetry.space_group_name_H-M   'P 1'
#
loop_
_entity.id
_entity.type
_entity.pdbx_description
1 polymer ?
#
loop_
_entity_poly.entity_id
_entity_poly.type
_entity_poly.pdbx_seq_one_letter_code
_entity_poly.pdbx_strand_id
1 'polypeptide(L)'
;MKRYFAISSFIFMVIFICSTVTLWSADAPAKLGPLLKINKDLDKRTVIKKSLIPGSGNGLFAVVRIKKGEVIGHLGGRLLEEFPQGNHYVGALIECAQKEAHPYKYLDSRDNGANVSRINFAPSKINGIDTDFQNAGIKRLCKHPYFEFVALKDIAAGDEIWSSYGPNYDYERFMKIPEVRDFFCGRIKTDCREMYSYEH
;
A
#
# COMPACT_ATOMS: atom_id res chain seq x y z
N MET A 1 61.14 -71.43 -1.51
CA MET A 1 60.05 -70.56 -1.01
C MET A 1 60.34 -69.14 -1.39
N LYS A 2 59.69 -68.66 -2.42
CA LYS A 2 59.82 -67.26 -2.87
C LYS A 2 58.46 -66.54 -2.65
N ARG A 3 58.42 -65.53 -1.75
CA ARG A 3 57.26 -64.75 -1.46
C ARG A 3 57.25 -63.56 -2.42
N TYR A 4 56.22 -63.45 -3.23
CA TYR A 4 55.96 -62.29 -4.07
C TYR A 4 55.14 -61.27 -3.24
N PHE A 5 55.64 -60.02 -3.12
CA PHE A 5 54.94 -58.88 -2.59
C PHE A 5 54.21 -58.19 -3.76
N ALA A 6 52.89 -58.14 -3.69
CA ALA A 6 52.09 -57.36 -4.62
C ALA A 6 51.95 -55.91 -4.10
N ILE A 7 52.45 -54.99 -4.88
CA ILE A 7 52.30 -53.55 -4.64
C ILE A 7 50.97 -53.11 -5.26
N SER A 8 50.02 -52.81 -4.40
CA SER A 8 48.72 -52.22 -4.81
C SER A 8 48.89 -50.73 -4.99
N SER A 9 48.78 -50.25 -6.26
CA SER A 9 48.77 -48.86 -6.59
C SER A 9 47.38 -48.28 -6.31
N PHE A 10 47.26 -47.48 -5.25
CA PHE A 10 46.09 -46.66 -5.00
C PHE A 10 46.17 -45.39 -5.88
N ILE A 11 45.32 -45.36 -6.90
CA ILE A 11 45.09 -44.12 -7.69
C ILE A 11 44.12 -43.26 -6.90
N PHE A 12 44.61 -42.17 -6.33
CA PHE A 12 43.77 -41.11 -5.75
C PHE A 12 43.12 -40.30 -6.87
N MET A 13 41.85 -40.56 -7.12
CA MET A 13 41.01 -39.75 -8.00
C MET A 13 40.56 -38.52 -7.23
N VAL A 14 41.27 -37.40 -7.44
CA VAL A 14 40.85 -36.11 -6.90
C VAL A 14 39.67 -35.60 -7.72
N ILE A 15 38.47 -35.77 -7.18
CA ILE A 15 37.26 -35.15 -7.76
C ILE A 15 37.28 -33.66 -7.42
N PHE A 16 37.60 -32.81 -8.41
CA PHE A 16 37.40 -31.38 -8.33
C PHE A 16 35.88 -31.11 -8.40
N ILE A 17 35.25 -30.94 -7.22
CA ILE A 17 33.89 -30.41 -7.14
C ILE A 17 34.00 -28.92 -7.46
N CYS A 18 33.75 -28.58 -8.73
CA CYS A 18 33.57 -27.20 -9.15
C CYS A 18 32.27 -26.71 -8.56
N SER A 19 32.31 -26.14 -7.35
CA SER A 19 31.20 -25.44 -6.73
C SER A 19 30.96 -24.20 -7.56
N THR A 20 29.99 -24.27 -8.49
CA THR A 20 29.43 -23.07 -9.11
C THR A 20 28.72 -22.29 -8.03
N VAL A 21 29.41 -21.33 -7.44
CA VAL A 21 28.81 -20.26 -6.64
C VAL A 21 27.95 -19.49 -7.62
N THR A 22 26.66 -19.79 -7.63
CA THR A 22 25.68 -18.89 -8.25
C THR A 22 25.74 -17.60 -7.45
N LEU A 23 26.49 -16.63 -7.98
CA LEU A 23 26.38 -15.25 -7.54
C LEU A 23 24.93 -14.88 -7.74
N TRP A 24 24.18 -14.82 -6.62
CA TRP A 24 22.91 -14.14 -6.61
C TRP A 24 23.21 -12.71 -7.09
N SER A 25 22.77 -12.42 -8.29
CA SER A 25 22.75 -11.06 -8.81
C SER A 25 21.97 -10.25 -7.76
N ALA A 26 22.66 -9.39 -7.05
CA ALA A 26 21.99 -8.37 -6.26
C ALA A 26 21.09 -7.64 -7.23
N ASP A 27 19.78 -7.72 -7.01
CA ASP A 27 18.79 -7.08 -7.86
C ASP A 27 19.26 -5.65 -8.12
N ALA A 28 19.35 -5.29 -9.40
CA ALA A 28 19.71 -3.94 -9.78
C ALA A 28 18.75 -2.98 -9.05
N PRO A 29 19.25 -1.89 -8.47
CA PRO A 29 18.40 -0.98 -7.72
C PRO A 29 17.23 -0.55 -8.59
N ALA A 30 16.01 -0.65 -8.06
CA ALA A 30 14.80 -0.30 -8.79
C ALA A 30 14.98 1.06 -9.48
N LYS A 31 14.74 1.12 -10.78
CA LYS A 31 14.96 2.32 -11.58
C LYS A 31 13.98 3.40 -11.14
N LEU A 32 14.50 4.39 -10.43
CA LEU A 32 13.73 5.48 -9.88
C LEU A 32 13.32 6.46 -10.99
N GLY A 33 12.02 6.67 -11.10
CA GLY A 33 11.44 7.68 -11.98
C GLY A 33 11.40 9.08 -11.35
N PRO A 34 10.73 10.02 -12.01
CA PRO A 34 10.61 11.40 -11.54
C PRO A 34 9.80 11.49 -10.25
N LEU A 35 10.14 12.49 -9.45
CA LEU A 35 9.33 12.92 -8.31
C LEU A 35 8.19 13.82 -8.82
N LEU A 36 6.95 13.47 -8.49
CA LEU A 36 5.79 14.28 -8.85
C LEU A 36 5.68 15.51 -7.96
N LYS A 37 5.46 16.67 -8.58
CA LYS A 37 5.13 17.90 -7.85
C LYS A 37 3.70 17.79 -7.32
N ILE A 38 3.50 18.11 -6.05
CA ILE A 38 2.20 18.15 -5.39
C ILE A 38 1.71 19.60 -5.23
N ASN A 39 0.38 19.77 -5.22
CA ASN A 39 -0.22 21.04 -4.87
C ASN A 39 -0.30 21.17 -3.34
N LYS A 40 0.67 21.86 -2.75
CA LYS A 40 0.74 22.06 -1.29
C LYS A 40 -0.39 22.95 -0.74
N ASP A 41 -1.10 23.68 -1.57
CA ASP A 41 -2.25 24.48 -1.11
C ASP A 41 -3.42 23.59 -0.72
N LEU A 42 -3.58 22.44 -1.37
CA LEU A 42 -4.55 21.43 -0.96
C LEU A 42 -4.19 20.84 0.41
N ASP A 43 -2.90 20.62 0.67
CA ASP A 43 -2.43 20.09 1.96
C ASP A 43 -2.76 21.03 3.14
N LYS A 44 -2.84 22.35 2.92
CA LYS A 44 -3.22 23.32 3.97
C LYS A 44 -4.63 23.11 4.51
N ARG A 45 -5.49 22.39 3.78
CA ARG A 45 -6.88 22.09 4.18
C ARG A 45 -6.97 20.87 5.12
N THR A 46 -5.83 20.18 5.35
CA THR A 46 -5.77 18.95 6.10
C THR A 46 -4.60 18.96 7.08
N VAL A 47 -4.67 18.09 8.09
CA VAL A 47 -3.60 17.91 9.08
C VAL A 47 -3.46 16.43 9.44
N ILE A 48 -2.22 16.00 9.63
CA ILE A 48 -1.90 14.66 10.08
C ILE A 48 -1.92 14.65 11.61
N LYS A 49 -2.73 13.76 12.20
CA LYS A 49 -2.85 13.55 13.66
C LYS A 49 -2.93 12.06 13.93
N LYS A 50 -2.92 11.68 15.21
CA LYS A 50 -3.21 10.31 15.62
C LYS A 50 -4.60 9.90 15.12
N SER A 51 -4.70 8.77 14.42
CA SER A 51 -5.95 8.23 13.91
C SER A 51 -6.93 7.90 15.03
N LEU A 52 -8.22 8.03 14.75
CA LEU A 52 -9.30 7.54 15.60
C LEU A 52 -9.39 6.00 15.56
N ILE A 53 -8.91 5.38 14.48
CA ILE A 53 -8.90 3.92 14.34
C ILE A 53 -7.77 3.35 15.21
N PRO A 54 -8.06 2.48 16.17
CA PRO A 54 -7.05 1.90 17.06
C PRO A 54 -5.92 1.23 16.29
N GLY A 55 -4.68 1.47 16.71
CA GLY A 55 -3.49 0.84 16.09
C GLY A 55 -3.10 1.36 14.70
N SER A 56 -3.90 2.21 14.05
CA SER A 56 -3.62 2.72 12.70
C SER A 56 -2.59 3.85 12.62
N GLY A 57 -1.96 4.19 13.75
CA GLY A 57 -0.94 5.24 13.78
C GLY A 57 -1.51 6.63 13.51
N ASN A 58 -1.04 7.27 12.44
CA ASN A 58 -1.52 8.58 12.02
C ASN A 58 -2.66 8.46 11.02
N GLY A 59 -3.58 9.43 11.04
CA GLY A 59 -4.66 9.62 10.08
C GLY A 59 -4.66 11.06 9.54
N LEU A 60 -5.47 11.29 8.52
CA LEU A 60 -5.65 12.60 7.91
C LEU A 60 -6.96 13.22 8.39
N PHE A 61 -6.90 14.48 8.81
CA PHE A 61 -8.07 15.21 9.33
C PHE A 61 -8.29 16.50 8.53
N ALA A 62 -9.54 16.83 8.29
CA ALA A 62 -9.91 18.13 7.71
C ALA A 62 -9.70 19.25 8.73
N VAL A 63 -9.08 20.37 8.34
CA VAL A 63 -8.98 21.58 9.17
C VAL A 63 -10.02 22.62 8.80
N VAL A 64 -10.62 22.50 7.61
CA VAL A 64 -11.74 23.29 7.14
C VAL A 64 -12.82 22.35 6.59
N ARG A 65 -14.06 22.83 6.45
CA ARG A 65 -15.10 22.06 5.75
C ARG A 65 -14.69 21.80 4.31
N ILE A 66 -14.80 20.56 3.86
CA ILE A 66 -14.60 20.13 2.49
C ILE A 66 -15.95 19.64 1.96
N LYS A 67 -16.44 20.25 0.88
CA LYS A 67 -17.75 19.89 0.31
C LYS A 67 -17.64 18.63 -0.54
N LYS A 68 -18.75 17.89 -0.64
CA LYS A 68 -18.88 16.76 -1.56
C LYS A 68 -18.42 17.14 -2.98
N GLY A 69 -17.60 16.29 -3.59
CA GLY A 69 -17.04 16.49 -4.93
C GLY A 69 -15.79 17.36 -4.99
N GLU A 70 -15.41 18.04 -3.89
CA GLU A 70 -14.17 18.80 -3.87
C GLU A 70 -12.94 17.89 -3.80
N VAL A 71 -11.86 18.33 -4.45
CA VAL A 71 -10.56 17.66 -4.37
C VAL A 71 -9.97 17.90 -2.98
N ILE A 72 -9.66 16.79 -2.28
CA ILE A 72 -8.99 16.83 -0.98
C ILE A 72 -7.49 17.03 -1.17
N GLY A 73 -6.89 16.29 -2.12
CA GLY A 73 -5.48 16.37 -2.43
C GLY A 73 -5.07 15.38 -3.52
N HIS A 74 -3.81 15.48 -3.91
CA HIS A 74 -3.16 14.58 -4.86
C HIS A 74 -2.12 13.73 -4.14
N LEU A 75 -2.02 12.43 -4.47
CA LEU A 75 -1.16 11.51 -3.69
C LEU A 75 0.31 11.96 -3.65
N GLY A 76 0.85 12.43 -4.77
CA GLY A 76 2.25 12.80 -4.87
C GLY A 76 3.19 11.59 -4.67
N GLY A 77 4.48 11.82 -4.82
CA GLY A 77 5.47 10.78 -4.59
C GLY A 77 6.38 10.54 -5.78
N ARG A 78 7.10 9.42 -5.77
CA ARG A 78 8.05 9.03 -6.82
C ARG A 78 7.46 7.96 -7.72
N LEU A 79 7.56 8.16 -9.02
CA LEU A 79 7.19 7.13 -10.00
C LEU A 79 8.23 6.00 -10.00
N LEU A 80 7.76 4.75 -10.10
CA LEU A 80 8.60 3.55 -10.11
C LEU A 80 8.19 2.63 -11.25
N GLU A 81 9.18 1.96 -11.87
CA GLU A 81 8.96 0.93 -12.87
C GLU A 81 8.56 -0.40 -12.23
N GLU A 82 9.05 -0.68 -11.01
CA GLU A 82 8.85 -1.92 -10.27
C GLU A 82 8.21 -1.67 -8.90
N PHE A 83 7.54 -2.70 -8.37
CA PHE A 83 6.91 -2.62 -7.05
C PHE A 83 7.96 -2.62 -5.93
N PRO A 84 7.99 -1.60 -5.05
CA PRO A 84 8.93 -1.54 -3.95
C PRO A 84 8.49 -2.49 -2.83
N GLN A 85 9.26 -3.54 -2.60
CA GLN A 85 8.97 -4.54 -1.56
C GLN A 85 8.88 -3.90 -0.15
N GLY A 86 7.95 -4.39 0.67
CA GLY A 86 7.77 -3.91 2.05
C GLY A 86 7.22 -2.48 2.17
N ASN A 87 6.68 -1.90 1.10
CA ASN A 87 6.09 -0.57 1.10
C ASN A 87 4.57 -0.63 0.94
N HIS A 88 3.84 -0.07 1.90
CA HIS A 88 2.37 -0.02 1.91
C HIS A 88 1.80 1.31 1.37
N TYR A 89 2.65 2.27 0.97
CA TYR A 89 2.26 3.59 0.46
C TYR A 89 2.39 3.67 -1.06
N VAL A 90 1.93 2.64 -1.77
CA VAL A 90 2.12 2.50 -3.21
C VAL A 90 0.80 2.49 -3.93
N GLY A 91 0.63 3.42 -4.87
CA GLY A 91 -0.47 3.43 -5.82
C GLY A 91 -0.10 2.67 -7.10
N ALA A 92 -0.95 1.75 -7.58
CA ALA A 92 -0.74 1.02 -8.83
C ALA A 92 -1.23 1.83 -10.03
N LEU A 93 -0.35 1.96 -11.06
CA LEU A 93 -0.57 2.67 -12.32
C LEU A 93 -0.47 1.72 -13.53
N ILE A 94 -0.56 0.41 -13.34
CA ILE A 94 -0.27 -0.61 -14.35
C ILE A 94 -1.09 -0.38 -15.64
N GLU A 95 -2.40 -0.17 -15.51
CA GLU A 95 -3.29 0.10 -16.65
C GLU A 95 -2.93 1.40 -17.37
N CYS A 96 -2.55 2.43 -16.61
CA CYS A 96 -2.14 3.71 -17.16
C CYS A 96 -0.78 3.60 -17.88
N ALA A 97 0.16 2.83 -17.34
CA ALA A 97 1.44 2.58 -17.97
C ALA A 97 1.28 1.91 -19.34
N GLN A 98 0.35 0.96 -19.45
CA GLN A 98 0.02 0.31 -20.73
C GLN A 98 -0.65 1.28 -21.70
N LYS A 99 -1.64 2.05 -21.24
CA LYS A 99 -2.41 2.97 -22.07
C LYS A 99 -1.59 4.14 -22.62
N GLU A 100 -0.72 4.71 -21.80
CA GLU A 100 0.07 5.91 -22.14
C GLU A 100 1.51 5.56 -22.56
N ALA A 101 1.83 4.27 -22.70
CA ALA A 101 3.13 3.75 -23.15
C ALA A 101 4.33 4.31 -22.35
N HIS A 102 4.19 4.44 -21.02
CA HIS A 102 5.29 4.86 -20.15
C HIS A 102 5.74 3.71 -19.22
N PRO A 103 7.02 3.69 -18.77
CA PRO A 103 7.55 2.57 -17.99
C PRO A 103 7.07 2.51 -16.54
N TYR A 104 6.50 3.60 -16.02
CA TYR A 104 6.18 3.71 -14.60
C TYR A 104 4.85 3.04 -14.27
N LYS A 105 4.90 1.99 -13.46
CA LYS A 105 3.74 1.17 -13.05
C LYS A 105 3.23 1.49 -11.66
N TYR A 106 4.01 2.23 -10.87
CA TYR A 106 3.72 2.50 -9.46
C TYR A 106 4.05 3.93 -9.08
N LEU A 107 3.37 4.43 -8.04
CA LEU A 107 3.66 5.70 -7.40
C LEU A 107 3.92 5.44 -5.91
N ASP A 108 5.16 5.65 -5.47
CA ASP A 108 5.56 5.55 -4.06
C ASP A 108 5.40 6.91 -3.38
N SER A 109 4.48 6.97 -2.42
CA SER A 109 4.15 8.17 -1.65
C SER A 109 4.68 8.17 -0.21
N ARG A 110 5.51 7.18 0.19
CA ARG A 110 6.00 7.03 1.56
C ARG A 110 6.70 8.27 2.08
N ASP A 111 7.74 8.71 1.38
CA ASP A 111 8.62 9.79 1.84
C ASP A 111 8.30 11.15 1.21
N ASN A 112 7.68 11.14 0.03
CA ASN A 112 7.43 12.33 -0.78
C ASN A 112 5.96 12.51 -1.14
N GLY A 113 5.06 11.80 -0.45
CA GLY A 113 3.62 11.95 -0.64
C GLY A 113 3.08 13.22 0.01
N ALA A 114 1.94 13.68 -0.51
CA ALA A 114 1.13 14.71 0.12
C ALA A 114 0.44 14.17 1.38
N ASN A 115 -0.23 15.05 2.13
CA ASN A 115 -0.99 14.68 3.34
C ASN A 115 -1.99 13.54 3.10
N VAL A 116 -2.60 13.46 1.91
CA VAL A 116 -3.54 12.38 1.53
C VAL A 116 -2.93 10.98 1.54
N SER A 117 -1.59 10.85 1.54
CA SER A 117 -0.92 9.56 1.75
C SER A 117 -1.17 8.96 3.15
N ARG A 118 -1.74 9.73 4.08
CA ARG A 118 -2.08 9.32 5.45
C ARG A 118 -3.56 9.09 5.67
N ILE A 119 -4.35 9.03 4.58
CA ILE A 119 -5.76 8.62 4.68
C ILE A 119 -5.80 7.14 5.07
N ASN A 120 -6.53 6.85 6.13
CA ASN A 120 -6.75 5.48 6.58
C ASN A 120 -7.93 4.83 5.86
N PHE A 121 -7.93 3.51 5.90
CA PHE A 121 -9.02 2.70 5.39
C PHE A 121 -10.23 2.72 6.33
N ALA A 122 -11.43 2.69 5.73
CA ALA A 122 -12.65 2.32 6.43
C ALA A 122 -13.49 1.37 5.56
N PRO A 123 -14.15 0.36 6.15
CA PRO A 123 -14.98 -0.58 5.40
C PRO A 123 -16.21 0.11 4.83
N SER A 124 -16.60 -0.25 3.59
CA SER A 124 -17.87 0.18 2.98
C SER A 124 -19.05 -0.70 3.42
N LYS A 125 -18.76 -1.94 3.83
CA LYS A 125 -19.73 -2.89 4.38
C LYS A 125 -19.15 -3.66 5.55
N ILE A 126 -20.00 -4.02 6.49
CA ILE A 126 -19.71 -4.92 7.62
C ILE A 126 -20.85 -5.94 7.72
N ASN A 127 -20.55 -7.24 7.56
CA ASN A 127 -21.55 -8.32 7.57
C ASN A 127 -22.74 -8.07 6.62
N GLY A 128 -22.44 -7.58 5.40
CA GLY A 128 -23.47 -7.26 4.42
C GLY A 128 -24.22 -5.95 4.67
N ILE A 129 -23.98 -5.27 5.80
CA ILE A 129 -24.58 -3.98 6.13
C ILE A 129 -23.72 -2.88 5.52
N ASP A 130 -24.31 -2.06 4.66
CA ASP A 130 -23.65 -0.88 4.12
C ASP A 130 -23.28 0.11 5.23
N THR A 131 -22.08 0.67 5.15
CA THR A 131 -21.62 1.70 6.07
C THR A 131 -21.43 3.03 5.34
N ASP A 132 -21.46 4.12 6.09
CA ASP A 132 -21.18 5.46 5.58
C ASP A 132 -19.82 5.99 6.02
N PHE A 133 -18.92 5.12 6.45
CA PHE A 133 -17.62 5.52 7.01
C PHE A 133 -16.74 6.22 5.99
N GLN A 134 -16.69 5.71 4.75
CA GLN A 134 -15.87 6.33 3.72
C GLN A 134 -16.41 7.71 3.34
N ASN A 135 -15.59 8.73 3.54
CA ASN A 135 -15.90 10.11 3.16
C ASN A 135 -14.99 10.63 2.05
N ALA A 136 -14.01 9.84 1.62
CA ALA A 136 -13.12 10.14 0.51
C ALA A 136 -13.06 8.97 -0.49
N GLY A 137 -12.97 9.30 -1.77
CA GLY A 137 -12.76 8.35 -2.86
C GLY A 137 -11.50 8.66 -3.62
N ILE A 138 -10.95 7.64 -4.30
CA ILE A 138 -9.77 7.77 -5.15
C ILE A 138 -10.19 7.81 -6.60
N LYS A 139 -9.84 8.89 -7.31
CA LYS A 139 -9.96 9.00 -8.75
C LYS A 139 -8.60 8.75 -9.39
N ARG A 140 -8.50 7.70 -10.19
CA ARG A 140 -7.28 7.39 -10.95
C ARG A 140 -7.29 8.15 -12.27
N LEU A 141 -6.15 8.77 -12.58
CA LEU A 141 -5.90 9.49 -13.81
C LEU A 141 -4.67 8.89 -14.48
N CYS A 142 -4.66 8.79 -15.82
CA CYS A 142 -3.49 8.28 -16.53
C CYS A 142 -2.43 9.35 -16.82
N LYS A 143 -2.68 10.59 -16.39
CA LYS A 143 -1.76 11.72 -16.45
C LYS A 143 -1.62 12.34 -15.07
N HIS A 144 -0.56 13.12 -14.87
CA HIS A 144 -0.38 13.89 -13.64
C HIS A 144 -1.69 14.61 -13.24
N PRO A 145 -2.16 14.51 -11.98
CA PRO A 145 -1.46 14.00 -10.77
C PRO A 145 -1.58 12.49 -10.52
N TYR A 146 -2.11 11.69 -11.39
CA TYR A 146 -2.35 10.24 -11.35
C TYR A 146 -3.38 9.79 -10.32
N PHE A 147 -3.29 10.23 -9.07
CA PHE A 147 -4.28 9.93 -8.02
C PHE A 147 -4.78 11.22 -7.39
N GLU A 148 -6.08 11.42 -7.50
CA GLU A 148 -6.81 12.51 -6.90
C GLU A 148 -7.77 11.95 -5.86
N PHE A 149 -7.69 12.45 -4.63
CA PHE A 149 -8.65 12.13 -3.58
C PHE A 149 -9.77 13.18 -3.61
N VAL A 150 -11.02 12.72 -3.66
CA VAL A 150 -12.20 13.57 -3.71
C VAL A 150 -13.14 13.25 -2.56
N ALA A 151 -13.83 14.25 -2.03
CA ALA A 151 -14.82 14.07 -0.98
C ALA A 151 -16.08 13.38 -1.56
N LEU A 152 -16.48 12.25 -0.99
CA LEU A 152 -17.71 11.52 -1.36
C LEU A 152 -18.95 12.13 -0.72
N LYS A 153 -18.79 12.83 0.39
CA LYS A 153 -19.79 13.57 1.15
C LYS A 153 -19.14 14.80 1.77
N ASP A 154 -19.93 15.69 2.35
CA ASP A 154 -19.39 16.82 3.11
C ASP A 154 -18.57 16.28 4.30
N ILE A 155 -17.37 16.83 4.48
CA ILE A 155 -16.46 16.51 5.57
C ILE A 155 -16.33 17.77 6.43
N ALA A 156 -16.68 17.66 7.70
CA ALA A 156 -16.59 18.80 8.62
C ALA A 156 -15.14 19.03 9.07
N ALA A 157 -14.83 20.27 9.47
CA ALA A 157 -13.57 20.53 10.14
C ALA A 157 -13.46 19.67 11.42
N GLY A 158 -12.34 19.00 11.58
CA GLY A 158 -12.07 18.07 12.68
C GLY A 158 -12.35 16.61 12.37
N ASP A 159 -13.07 16.29 11.29
CA ASP A 159 -13.34 14.89 10.90
C ASP A 159 -12.08 14.22 10.36
N GLU A 160 -11.90 12.95 10.69
CA GLU A 160 -10.91 12.09 10.03
C GLU A 160 -11.39 11.69 8.64
N ILE A 161 -10.49 11.72 7.69
CA ILE A 161 -10.74 11.38 6.30
C ILE A 161 -10.41 9.91 6.09
N TRP A 162 -11.41 9.13 5.64
CA TRP A 162 -11.30 7.70 5.41
C TRP A 162 -11.68 7.33 3.98
N SER A 163 -10.96 6.36 3.41
CA SER A 163 -11.17 5.93 2.04
C SER A 163 -11.08 4.41 1.92
N SER A 164 -11.41 3.87 0.74
CA SER A 164 -11.05 2.52 0.35
C SER A 164 -9.61 2.47 -0.17
N TYR A 165 -8.89 1.37 0.09
CA TYR A 165 -7.57 1.13 -0.51
C TYR A 165 -7.65 0.32 -1.82
N GLY A 166 -8.87 -0.02 -2.26
CA GLY A 166 -9.13 -0.77 -3.48
C GLY A 166 -9.26 -2.29 -3.27
N PRO A 167 -9.68 -3.04 -4.28
CA PRO A 167 -10.12 -4.44 -4.14
C PRO A 167 -8.98 -5.42 -3.80
N ASN A 168 -7.73 -5.03 -4.00
CA ASN A 168 -6.57 -5.89 -3.73
C ASN A 168 -5.97 -5.71 -2.32
N TYR A 169 -6.60 -4.90 -1.46
CA TYR A 169 -6.15 -4.72 -0.10
C TYR A 169 -6.72 -5.83 0.80
N ASP A 170 -5.91 -6.35 1.71
CA ASP A 170 -6.31 -7.39 2.66
C ASP A 170 -7.14 -6.79 3.82
N TYR A 171 -8.41 -6.52 3.53
CA TYR A 171 -9.34 -5.96 4.51
C TYR A 171 -9.67 -6.93 5.63
N GLU A 172 -9.71 -8.22 5.32
CA GLU A 172 -10.04 -9.26 6.27
C GLU A 172 -9.02 -9.28 7.41
N ARG A 173 -7.74 -9.18 7.06
CA ARG A 173 -6.66 -9.10 8.04
C ARG A 173 -6.80 -7.88 8.94
N PHE A 174 -7.14 -6.72 8.39
CA PHE A 174 -7.33 -5.48 9.13
C PHE A 174 -8.49 -5.59 10.12
N MET A 175 -9.63 -6.12 9.68
CA MET A 175 -10.82 -6.27 10.51
C MET A 175 -10.74 -7.45 11.51
N LYS A 176 -9.76 -8.37 11.36
CA LYS A 176 -9.45 -9.39 12.37
C LYS A 176 -8.78 -8.82 13.63
N ILE A 177 -8.27 -7.60 13.59
CA ILE A 177 -7.73 -6.91 14.76
C ILE A 177 -8.92 -6.53 15.67
N PRO A 178 -9.02 -7.07 16.90
CA PRO A 178 -10.23 -6.91 17.74
C PRO A 178 -10.58 -5.45 17.99
N GLU A 179 -9.61 -4.60 18.28
CA GLU A 179 -9.81 -3.18 18.59
C GLU A 179 -10.33 -2.41 17.38
N VAL A 180 -9.87 -2.75 16.16
CA VAL A 180 -10.32 -2.14 14.90
C VAL A 180 -11.75 -2.57 14.60
N ARG A 181 -12.02 -3.87 14.72
CA ARG A 181 -13.36 -4.42 14.53
C ARG A 181 -14.35 -3.76 15.49
N ASP A 182 -14.05 -3.76 16.78
CA ASP A 182 -14.93 -3.22 17.81
C ASP A 182 -15.16 -1.71 17.63
N PHE A 183 -14.16 -0.99 17.12
CA PHE A 183 -14.26 0.43 16.78
C PHE A 183 -15.31 0.67 15.67
N PHE A 184 -15.29 -0.09 14.59
CA PHE A 184 -16.24 0.09 13.49
C PHE A 184 -17.62 -0.48 13.83
N CYS A 185 -17.68 -1.67 14.42
CA CYS A 185 -18.93 -2.33 14.81
C CYS A 185 -19.72 -1.55 15.86
N GLY A 186 -19.03 -0.96 16.82
CA GLY A 186 -19.66 -0.09 17.81
C GLY A 186 -20.35 1.13 17.20
N ARG A 187 -19.83 1.65 16.09
CA ARG A 187 -20.42 2.80 15.38
C ARG A 187 -21.70 2.46 14.65
N ILE A 188 -21.83 1.27 14.12
CA ILE A 188 -23.06 0.80 13.46
C ILE A 188 -24.00 0.05 14.42
N LYS A 189 -23.63 -0.04 15.71
CA LYS A 189 -24.38 -0.74 16.76
C LYS A 189 -24.70 -2.20 16.41
N THR A 190 -23.77 -2.87 15.74
CA THR A 190 -23.91 -4.26 15.29
C THR A 190 -22.91 -5.13 16.06
N ASP A 191 -23.37 -6.32 16.47
CA ASP A 191 -22.47 -7.33 17.02
C ASP A 191 -21.69 -7.98 15.88
N CYS A 192 -20.39 -7.82 15.91
CA CYS A 192 -19.49 -8.31 14.88
C CYS A 192 -18.58 -9.44 15.37
N ARG A 193 -18.92 -10.13 16.45
CA ARG A 193 -18.10 -11.22 16.98
C ARG A 193 -18.01 -12.40 16.01
N GLU A 194 -19.07 -12.58 15.19
CA GLU A 194 -19.10 -13.58 14.12
C GLU A 194 -19.14 -12.86 12.76
N MET A 195 -17.98 -12.47 12.26
CA MET A 195 -17.90 -11.78 10.97
C MET A 195 -17.52 -12.76 9.88
N TYR A 196 -18.41 -12.94 8.91
CA TYR A 196 -18.26 -13.94 7.84
C TYR A 196 -17.90 -13.36 6.48
N SER A 197 -18.06 -12.07 6.23
CA SER A 197 -17.68 -11.46 4.96
C SER A 197 -17.45 -9.97 5.07
N TYR A 198 -16.39 -9.51 4.39
CA TYR A 198 -16.12 -8.10 4.12
C TYR A 198 -16.26 -7.88 2.62
N GLU A 199 -17.07 -6.94 2.20
CA GLU A 199 -17.11 -6.47 0.83
C GLU A 199 -16.40 -5.11 0.72
N HIS A 200 -15.73 -4.90 -0.39
CA HIS A 200 -14.83 -3.76 -0.66
C HIS A 200 -15.54 -2.61 -1.34
#